data_edd982a2206eb6724220ceb0eac34807
#
_entry.id   edd982a2206eb6724220ceb0eac34807
#
_cell.length_a   1.000
_cell.length_b   1.000
_cell.length_c   1.000
_cell.angle_alpha   90.00
_cell.angle_beta   90.00
_cell.angle_gamma   90.00
#
_symmetry.space_group_name_H-M   'P 1'
#
loop_
_entity.id
_entity.type
_entity.pdbx_description
1 polymer ?
#
loop_
_entity_poly.entity_id
_entity_poly.type
_entity_poly.pdbx_seq_one_letter_code
_entity_poly.pdbx_strand_id
1 'polypeptide(L)'
;LKLFPVEDVWGIGYRSVDKLAYHGIKTAWNLTQKNESWIRRFLTVTGVRTWKELRGESCISIEEVPHKKSICTSRSFAEQGLNRLADVEEAIANFAAQCARKLRGQHTVCNSITIFAHTSRFREDLPQSYIYRTVNLPVPTNDHQELVSMAVKMLRGDWKEGDGYYYKKAGVIVWGICRDNAIQGNLFDT
;
A
#
# COMPACT_ATOMS: atom_id res chain seq x y z
N LEU A 1 -30.22 -3.90 -8.56
CA LEU A 1 -30.03 -4.01 -7.09
C LEU A 1 -30.82 -5.16 -6.45
N LYS A 2 -32.04 -5.50 -6.95
CA LYS A 2 -32.87 -6.56 -6.35
C LYS A 2 -32.24 -7.95 -6.41
N LEU A 3 -31.46 -8.23 -7.47
CA LEU A 3 -30.78 -9.52 -7.68
C LEU A 3 -29.28 -9.46 -7.34
N PHE A 4 -28.74 -8.30 -7.00
CA PHE A 4 -27.33 -8.10 -6.72
C PHE A 4 -27.02 -8.46 -5.26
N PRO A 5 -26.19 -9.47 -4.97
CA PRO A 5 -25.83 -9.85 -3.61
C PRO A 5 -25.17 -8.70 -2.85
N VAL A 6 -25.47 -8.56 -1.57
CA VAL A 6 -24.89 -7.47 -0.75
C VAL A 6 -23.40 -7.66 -0.51
N GLU A 7 -22.93 -8.88 -0.56
CA GLU A 7 -21.50 -9.25 -0.42
C GLU A 7 -20.64 -8.77 -1.59
N ASP A 8 -21.22 -8.61 -2.79
CA ASP A 8 -20.55 -8.12 -3.98
C ASP A 8 -20.56 -6.60 -4.08
N VAL A 9 -21.21 -5.90 -3.16
CA VAL A 9 -21.24 -4.44 -3.12
C VAL A 9 -19.88 -3.92 -2.69
N TRP A 10 -19.26 -3.10 -3.55
CA TRP A 10 -17.99 -2.47 -3.23
C TRP A 10 -18.12 -1.61 -1.95
N GLY A 11 -17.20 -1.81 -1.00
CA GLY A 11 -17.25 -1.17 0.32
C GLY A 11 -17.94 -1.99 1.41
N ILE A 12 -18.57 -3.12 1.08
CA ILE A 12 -19.10 -4.09 2.04
C ILE A 12 -18.08 -5.23 2.21
N GLY A 13 -17.30 -5.18 3.27
CA GLY A 13 -16.34 -6.25 3.58
C GLY A 13 -17.01 -7.45 4.28
N TYR A 14 -16.36 -8.61 4.28
CA TYR A 14 -16.86 -9.88 4.82
C TYR A 14 -17.43 -9.78 6.24
N ARG A 15 -16.78 -8.99 7.14
CA ARG A 15 -17.29 -8.76 8.50
C ARG A 15 -18.63 -8.03 8.54
N SER A 16 -18.92 -7.24 7.52
CA SER A 16 -20.20 -6.55 7.38
C SER A 16 -21.27 -7.46 6.81
N VAL A 17 -20.88 -8.39 5.93
CA VAL A 17 -21.80 -9.37 5.34
C VAL A 17 -22.47 -10.21 6.41
N ASP A 18 -21.73 -10.74 7.38
CA ASP A 18 -22.26 -11.55 8.49
C ASP A 18 -23.31 -10.76 9.32
N LYS A 19 -23.00 -9.49 9.62
CA LYS A 19 -23.93 -8.60 10.32
C LYS A 19 -25.21 -8.32 9.52
N LEU A 20 -25.06 -8.09 8.22
CA LEU A 20 -26.16 -7.83 7.32
C LEU A 20 -27.05 -9.07 7.15
N ALA A 21 -26.45 -10.25 7.02
CA ALA A 21 -27.15 -11.52 6.95
C ALA A 21 -27.99 -11.79 8.21
N TYR A 22 -27.44 -11.52 9.40
CA TYR A 22 -28.18 -11.63 10.66
C TYR A 22 -29.44 -10.76 10.69
N HIS A 23 -29.43 -9.60 10.01
CA HIS A 23 -30.57 -8.71 9.88
C HIS A 23 -31.43 -8.95 8.62
N GLY A 24 -31.23 -10.08 7.93
CA GLY A 24 -32.01 -10.47 6.75
C GLY A 24 -31.70 -9.67 5.48
N ILE A 25 -30.56 -8.95 5.46
CA ILE A 25 -30.12 -8.14 4.30
C ILE A 25 -29.24 -9.01 3.43
N LYS A 26 -29.78 -9.51 2.33
CA LYS A 26 -29.07 -10.40 1.39
C LYS A 26 -28.73 -9.71 0.07
N THR A 27 -29.43 -8.64 -0.29
CA THR A 27 -29.21 -7.93 -1.55
C THR A 27 -28.92 -6.45 -1.34
N ALA A 28 -28.32 -5.83 -2.34
CA ALA A 28 -28.10 -4.38 -2.36
C ALA A 28 -29.42 -3.61 -2.21
N TRP A 29 -30.52 -4.14 -2.78
CA TRP A 29 -31.85 -3.57 -2.61
C TRP A 29 -32.32 -3.59 -1.14
N ASN A 30 -32.16 -4.72 -0.45
CA ASN A 30 -32.54 -4.79 0.96
C ASN A 30 -31.77 -3.74 1.79
N LEU A 31 -30.50 -3.49 1.45
CA LEU A 31 -29.68 -2.48 2.12
C LEU A 31 -30.24 -1.07 1.89
N THR A 32 -30.66 -0.73 0.66
CA THR A 32 -31.20 0.61 0.34
C THR A 32 -32.54 0.90 1.07
N GLN A 33 -33.26 -0.13 1.52
CA GLN A 33 -34.53 0.03 2.24
C GLN A 33 -34.34 0.40 3.72
N LYS A 34 -33.10 0.35 4.24
CA LYS A 34 -32.81 0.78 5.62
C LYS A 34 -32.65 2.29 5.70
N ASN A 35 -32.93 2.87 6.87
CA ASN A 35 -32.72 4.29 7.13
C ASN A 35 -31.24 4.58 7.48
N GLU A 36 -30.81 5.82 7.32
CA GLU A 36 -29.43 6.23 7.57
C GLU A 36 -28.97 5.94 9.00
N SER A 37 -29.83 6.14 10.01
CA SER A 37 -29.48 5.90 11.41
C SER A 37 -29.16 4.44 11.67
N TRP A 38 -29.91 3.52 11.05
CA TRP A 38 -29.63 2.09 11.10
C TRP A 38 -28.29 1.75 10.43
N ILE A 39 -28.06 2.28 9.22
CA ILE A 39 -26.81 2.06 8.48
C ILE A 39 -25.61 2.59 9.28
N ARG A 40 -25.70 3.78 9.84
CA ARG A 40 -24.65 4.40 10.66
C ARG A 40 -24.29 3.56 11.88
N ARG A 41 -25.29 2.95 12.52
CA ARG A 41 -25.11 2.09 13.69
C ARG A 41 -24.37 0.79 13.37
N PHE A 42 -24.67 0.15 12.24
CA PHE A 42 -24.17 -1.19 11.90
C PHE A 42 -22.98 -1.19 10.94
N LEU A 43 -22.83 -0.17 10.09
CA LEU A 43 -21.86 -0.12 9.00
C LEU A 43 -21.05 1.18 9.08
N THR A 44 -20.45 1.70 9.93
CA THR A 44 -19.58 2.89 9.99
C THR A 44 -19.88 4.00 8.93
N VAL A 45 -19.07 5.05 8.88
CA VAL A 45 -19.19 6.16 7.91
C VAL A 45 -19.05 5.69 6.47
N THR A 46 -18.18 4.70 6.22
CA THR A 46 -17.98 4.13 4.87
C THR A 46 -19.25 3.44 4.38
N GLY A 47 -19.92 2.67 5.24
CA GLY A 47 -21.18 2.03 4.89
C GLY A 47 -22.32 3.03 4.61
N VAL A 48 -22.35 4.18 5.29
CA VAL A 48 -23.31 5.26 4.98
C VAL A 48 -23.07 5.82 3.58
N ARG A 49 -21.80 6.03 3.19
CA ARG A 49 -21.46 6.48 1.83
C ARG A 49 -21.90 5.46 0.80
N THR A 50 -21.54 4.19 0.95
CA THR A 50 -21.98 3.10 0.06
C THR A 50 -23.51 3.04 -0.06
N TRP A 51 -24.24 3.16 1.06
CA TRP A 51 -25.70 3.17 1.08
C TRP A 51 -26.28 4.36 0.30
N LYS A 52 -25.71 5.56 0.44
CA LYS A 52 -26.12 6.75 -0.32
C LYS A 52 -25.87 6.58 -1.81
N GLU A 53 -24.68 6.10 -2.18
CA GLU A 53 -24.31 5.86 -3.58
C GLU A 53 -25.20 4.79 -4.25
N LEU A 54 -25.57 3.73 -3.54
CA LEU A 54 -26.57 2.77 -4.02
C LEU A 54 -27.94 3.39 -4.28
N ARG A 55 -28.27 4.50 -3.64
CA ARG A 55 -29.50 5.28 -3.83
C ARG A 55 -29.37 6.38 -4.89
N GLY A 56 -28.19 6.49 -5.52
CA GLY A 56 -27.89 7.50 -6.56
C GLY A 56 -27.38 8.84 -6.01
N GLU A 57 -27.06 8.93 -4.72
CA GLU A 57 -26.44 10.12 -4.12
C GLU A 57 -24.92 10.01 -4.21
N SER A 58 -24.25 10.86 -4.99
CA SER A 58 -22.79 10.91 -5.05
C SER A 58 -22.21 11.40 -3.73
N CYS A 59 -21.37 10.58 -3.08
CA CYS A 59 -20.72 10.90 -1.80
C CYS A 59 -19.26 11.28 -1.93
N ILE A 60 -18.66 11.06 -3.09
CA ILE A 60 -17.27 11.41 -3.40
C ILE A 60 -17.34 12.48 -4.48
N SER A 61 -17.06 13.72 -4.10
CA SER A 61 -16.83 14.78 -5.07
C SER A 61 -15.53 14.50 -5.83
N ILE A 62 -15.47 14.92 -7.10
CA ILE A 62 -14.20 14.99 -7.84
C ILE A 62 -13.47 16.21 -7.26
N GLU A 63 -12.90 16.05 -6.08
CA GLU A 63 -12.03 17.04 -5.46
C GLU A 63 -10.63 16.95 -6.07
N GLU A 64 -9.88 18.05 -5.96
CA GLU A 64 -8.46 18.04 -6.31
C GLU A 64 -7.77 16.87 -5.60
N VAL A 65 -7.02 16.06 -6.37
CA VAL A 65 -6.30 14.91 -5.83
C VAL A 65 -5.30 15.43 -4.81
N PRO A 66 -5.44 15.08 -3.51
CA PRO A 66 -4.53 15.56 -2.50
C PRO A 66 -3.10 15.10 -2.83
N HIS A 67 -2.11 15.95 -2.49
CA HIS A 67 -0.71 15.61 -2.70
C HIS A 67 -0.39 14.24 -2.09
N LYS A 68 0.27 13.39 -2.86
CA LYS A 68 0.66 12.06 -2.40
C LYS A 68 1.61 12.17 -1.22
N LYS A 69 1.29 11.49 -0.13
CA LYS A 69 2.15 11.43 1.07
C LYS A 69 3.25 10.38 0.93
N SER A 70 3.06 9.41 0.05
CA SER A 70 4.00 8.33 -0.21
C SER A 70 3.84 7.77 -1.62
N ILE A 71 4.89 7.15 -2.14
CA ILE A 71 4.88 6.36 -3.37
C ILE A 71 5.39 4.97 -3.03
N CYS A 72 4.59 3.95 -3.34
CA CYS A 72 4.97 2.55 -3.19
C CYS A 72 5.16 1.91 -4.56
N THR A 73 6.22 1.14 -4.71
CA THR A 73 6.44 0.23 -5.82
C THR A 73 6.77 -1.14 -5.26
N SER A 74 5.96 -2.13 -5.59
CA SER A 74 6.11 -3.50 -5.09
C SER A 74 5.61 -4.53 -6.09
N ARG A 75 6.07 -5.77 -5.95
CA ARG A 75 5.60 -6.89 -6.75
C ARG A 75 5.57 -8.17 -5.92
N SER A 76 4.58 -9.02 -6.21
CA SER A 76 4.60 -10.42 -5.78
C SER A 76 5.35 -11.25 -6.81
N PHE A 77 6.21 -12.14 -6.33
CA PHE A 77 6.98 -13.04 -7.16
C PHE A 77 6.18 -14.31 -7.51
N ALA A 78 6.71 -15.13 -8.43
CA ALA A 78 6.12 -16.39 -8.83
C ALA A 78 5.84 -17.34 -7.64
N GLU A 79 5.19 -18.45 -7.88
CA GLU A 79 4.65 -19.34 -6.83
C GLU A 79 5.63 -19.72 -5.72
N GLN A 80 6.87 -20.00 -6.09
CA GLN A 80 7.91 -20.38 -5.12
C GLN A 80 8.52 -19.21 -4.35
N GLY A 81 8.37 -17.97 -4.84
CA GLY A 81 9.07 -16.81 -4.29
C GLY A 81 10.55 -16.77 -4.69
N LEU A 82 11.31 -15.83 -4.08
CA LEU A 82 12.75 -15.67 -4.29
C LEU A 82 13.50 -16.00 -2.99
N ASN A 83 14.59 -16.78 -3.10
CA ASN A 83 15.41 -17.19 -1.94
C ASN A 83 16.86 -16.74 -2.03
N ARG A 84 17.28 -16.13 -3.13
CA ARG A 84 18.65 -15.61 -3.33
C ARG A 84 18.67 -14.11 -3.09
N LEU A 85 19.67 -13.66 -2.33
CA LEU A 85 19.86 -12.22 -2.08
C LEU A 85 19.93 -11.43 -3.39
N ALA A 86 20.71 -11.90 -4.37
CA ALA A 86 20.90 -11.20 -5.65
C ALA A 86 19.57 -10.92 -6.38
N ASP A 87 18.63 -11.89 -6.38
CA ASP A 87 17.35 -11.76 -7.09
C ASP A 87 16.42 -10.76 -6.38
N VAL A 88 16.41 -10.77 -5.04
CA VAL A 88 15.62 -9.81 -4.25
C VAL A 88 16.26 -8.41 -4.31
N GLU A 89 17.59 -8.33 -4.33
CA GLU A 89 18.33 -7.08 -4.46
C GLU A 89 18.06 -6.42 -5.81
N GLU A 90 18.09 -7.17 -6.91
CA GLU A 90 17.72 -6.65 -8.23
C GLU A 90 16.29 -6.11 -8.25
N ALA A 91 15.35 -6.84 -7.66
CA ALA A 91 13.95 -6.39 -7.56
C ALA A 91 13.84 -5.10 -6.75
N ILE A 92 14.46 -5.01 -5.58
CA ILE A 92 14.46 -3.82 -4.71
C ILE A 92 15.12 -2.63 -5.41
N ALA A 93 16.25 -2.83 -6.09
CA ALA A 93 16.92 -1.79 -6.88
C ALA A 93 16.00 -1.23 -7.97
N ASN A 94 15.34 -2.11 -8.73
CA ASN A 94 14.36 -1.72 -9.73
C ASN A 94 13.17 -0.96 -9.14
N PHE A 95 12.67 -1.34 -7.97
CA PHE A 95 11.55 -0.64 -7.31
C PHE A 95 11.98 0.74 -6.80
N ALA A 96 13.19 0.88 -6.25
CA ALA A 96 13.74 2.17 -5.84
C ALA A 96 13.91 3.12 -7.04
N ALA A 97 14.46 2.63 -8.15
CA ALA A 97 14.60 3.39 -9.38
C ALA A 97 13.24 3.85 -9.95
N GLN A 98 12.22 3.00 -9.87
CA GLN A 98 10.85 3.37 -10.27
C GLN A 98 10.23 4.42 -9.33
N CYS A 99 10.48 4.35 -8.02
CA CYS A 99 10.06 5.39 -7.09
C CYS A 99 10.72 6.72 -7.42
N ALA A 100 12.04 6.74 -7.65
CA ALA A 100 12.79 7.92 -8.10
C ALA A 100 12.21 8.52 -9.38
N ARG A 101 11.93 7.69 -10.38
CA ARG A 101 11.29 8.14 -11.63
C ARG A 101 9.93 8.79 -11.42
N LYS A 102 9.11 8.20 -10.54
CA LYS A 102 7.78 8.76 -10.20
C LYS A 102 7.90 10.09 -9.44
N LEU A 103 8.87 10.23 -8.54
CA LEU A 103 9.15 11.49 -7.85
C LEU A 103 9.52 12.58 -8.84
N ARG A 104 10.50 12.34 -9.72
CA ARG A 104 10.91 13.30 -10.75
C ARG A 104 9.77 13.67 -11.69
N GLY A 105 8.97 12.71 -12.13
CA GLY A 105 7.81 12.98 -13.00
C GLY A 105 6.70 13.81 -12.34
N GLN A 106 6.74 13.98 -11.01
CA GLN A 106 5.83 14.82 -10.24
C GLN A 106 6.50 16.09 -9.69
N HIS A 107 7.77 16.37 -10.05
CA HIS A 107 8.57 17.47 -9.51
C HIS A 107 8.59 17.46 -7.97
N THR A 108 8.87 16.28 -7.41
CA THR A 108 8.89 16.05 -5.96
C THR A 108 10.14 15.31 -5.53
N VAL A 109 10.44 15.40 -4.25
CA VAL A 109 11.48 14.65 -3.54
C VAL A 109 10.88 13.92 -2.34
N CYS A 110 11.59 12.94 -1.79
CA CYS A 110 11.20 12.27 -0.55
C CYS A 110 12.27 12.45 0.53
N ASN A 111 11.86 12.42 1.80
CA ASN A 111 12.77 12.53 2.94
C ASN A 111 13.06 11.20 3.62
N SER A 112 12.36 10.13 3.28
CA SER A 112 12.60 8.81 3.84
C SER A 112 12.23 7.69 2.88
N ILE A 113 12.92 6.56 3.04
CA ILE A 113 12.74 5.35 2.24
C ILE A 113 12.51 4.14 3.16
N THR A 114 11.59 3.29 2.77
CA THR A 114 11.30 2.01 3.40
C THR A 114 11.50 0.90 2.38
N ILE A 115 12.16 -0.17 2.76
CA ILE A 115 12.14 -1.44 2.04
C ILE A 115 11.29 -2.44 2.81
N PHE A 116 10.70 -3.36 2.08
CA PHE A 116 10.08 -4.53 2.68
C PHE A 116 10.22 -5.75 1.79
N ALA A 117 10.36 -6.91 2.43
CA ALA A 117 10.26 -8.21 1.79
C ALA A 117 9.66 -9.21 2.76
N HIS A 118 8.73 -10.04 2.32
CA HIS A 118 8.11 -11.03 3.18
C HIS A 118 7.79 -12.33 2.45
N THR A 119 7.81 -13.42 3.19
CA THR A 119 7.38 -14.75 2.78
C THR A 119 5.86 -14.80 2.67
N SER A 120 5.31 -15.89 2.15
CA SER A 120 3.86 -16.10 2.10
C SER A 120 3.37 -16.69 3.42
N ARG A 121 2.55 -15.94 4.14
CA ARG A 121 1.91 -16.43 5.38
C ARG A 121 0.93 -17.61 5.17
N PHE A 122 0.61 -17.94 3.91
CA PHE A 122 -0.24 -19.08 3.55
C PHE A 122 0.57 -20.38 3.34
N ARG A 123 1.89 -20.29 3.40
CA ARG A 123 2.81 -21.42 3.30
C ARG A 123 3.36 -21.72 4.69
N GLU A 124 2.52 -22.37 5.51
CA GLU A 124 2.88 -22.76 6.90
C GLU A 124 3.95 -23.87 6.93
N ASP A 125 4.15 -24.54 5.79
CA ASP A 125 5.18 -25.56 5.57
C ASP A 125 6.59 -24.96 5.40
N LEU A 126 6.73 -23.66 5.24
CA LEU A 126 8.01 -22.96 5.02
C LEU A 126 8.33 -21.99 6.16
N PRO A 127 9.63 -21.76 6.43
CA PRO A 127 10.05 -20.75 7.39
C PRO A 127 9.53 -19.37 7.00
N GLN A 128 9.11 -18.59 8.01
CA GLN A 128 8.54 -17.27 7.80
C GLN A 128 9.56 -16.18 8.11
N SER A 129 9.69 -15.21 7.21
CA SER A 129 10.54 -14.04 7.38
C SER A 129 9.82 -12.76 6.94
N TYR A 130 10.14 -11.66 7.64
CA TYR A 130 9.64 -10.34 7.35
C TYR A 130 10.77 -9.32 7.52
N ILE A 131 11.21 -8.73 6.41
CA ILE A 131 12.13 -7.60 6.38
C ILE A 131 11.29 -6.34 6.22
N TYR A 132 11.46 -5.39 7.11
CA TYR A 132 10.83 -4.07 7.03
C TYR A 132 11.72 -3.04 7.70
N ARG A 133 12.31 -2.16 6.92
CA ARG A 133 13.23 -1.16 7.43
C ARG A 133 12.96 0.20 6.80
N THR A 134 12.94 1.23 7.63
CA THR A 134 12.78 2.62 7.22
C THR A 134 14.02 3.42 7.64
N VAL A 135 14.49 4.28 6.75
CA VAL A 135 15.61 5.20 7.00
C VAL A 135 15.23 6.60 6.51
N ASN A 136 15.54 7.61 7.32
CA ASN A 136 15.46 8.99 6.91
C ASN A 136 16.71 9.37 6.08
N LEU A 137 16.49 10.09 5.00
CA LEU A 137 17.55 10.58 4.13
C LEU A 137 18.13 11.89 4.74
N PRO A 138 19.44 12.12 4.69
CA PRO A 138 20.04 13.34 5.21
C PRO A 138 19.49 14.59 4.54
N VAL A 139 19.28 14.51 3.22
CA VAL A 139 18.67 15.56 2.41
C VAL A 139 17.53 14.93 1.60
N PRO A 140 16.37 15.60 1.47
CA PRO A 140 15.30 15.12 0.59
C PRO A 140 15.79 14.98 -0.85
N THR A 141 15.52 13.84 -1.47
CA THR A 141 16.06 13.52 -2.79
C THR A 141 15.05 12.83 -3.71
N ASN A 142 15.27 12.92 -5.02
CA ASN A 142 14.67 12.08 -6.06
C ASN A 142 15.75 11.44 -6.97
N ASP A 143 17.01 11.50 -6.54
CA ASP A 143 18.10 10.88 -7.26
C ASP A 143 17.99 9.36 -7.20
N HIS A 144 18.12 8.71 -8.36
CA HIS A 144 17.91 7.27 -8.44
C HIS A 144 19.09 6.48 -7.88
N GLN A 145 20.31 6.97 -8.01
CA GLN A 145 21.51 6.27 -7.51
C GLN A 145 21.51 6.27 -5.99
N GLU A 146 21.16 7.40 -5.38
CA GLU A 146 21.05 7.54 -3.95
C GLU A 146 19.98 6.61 -3.37
N LEU A 147 18.77 6.63 -3.94
CA LEU A 147 17.65 5.79 -3.48
C LEU A 147 17.95 4.29 -3.69
N VAL A 148 18.54 3.91 -4.83
CA VAL A 148 18.91 2.52 -5.11
C VAL A 148 20.01 2.05 -4.15
N SER A 149 21.07 2.84 -3.99
CA SER A 149 22.18 2.52 -3.08
C SER A 149 21.72 2.34 -1.64
N MET A 150 20.83 3.24 -1.17
CA MET A 150 20.27 3.16 0.16
C MET A 150 19.39 1.90 0.32
N ALA A 151 18.50 1.63 -0.62
CA ALA A 151 17.61 0.46 -0.57
C ALA A 151 18.38 -0.86 -0.55
N VAL A 152 19.41 -1.00 -1.40
CA VAL A 152 20.28 -2.18 -1.46
C VAL A 152 21.08 -2.35 -0.16
N LYS A 153 21.65 -1.26 0.38
CA LYS A 153 22.38 -1.28 1.66
C LYS A 153 21.47 -1.74 2.81
N MET A 154 20.23 -1.26 2.84
CA MET A 154 19.25 -1.66 3.85
C MET A 154 18.92 -3.14 3.74
N LEU A 155 18.69 -3.63 2.52
CA LEU A 155 18.38 -5.06 2.29
C LEU A 155 19.53 -5.95 2.74
N ARG A 156 20.77 -5.64 2.33
CA ARG A 156 21.96 -6.41 2.72
C ARG A 156 22.17 -6.45 4.24
N GLY A 157 21.84 -5.34 4.93
CA GLY A 157 21.97 -5.27 6.39
C GLY A 157 20.96 -6.13 7.15
N ASP A 158 19.78 -6.40 6.58
CA ASP A 158 18.72 -7.17 7.21
C ASP A 158 18.55 -8.58 6.61
N TRP A 159 19.36 -8.91 5.59
CA TRP A 159 19.31 -10.21 4.95
C TRP A 159 19.88 -11.30 5.85
N LYS A 160 19.13 -12.39 5.97
CA LYS A 160 19.56 -13.58 6.70
C LYS A 160 19.93 -14.68 5.70
N GLU A 161 21.19 -15.10 5.72
CA GLU A 161 21.66 -16.21 4.88
C GLU A 161 21.32 -17.56 5.52
N GLY A 162 21.03 -18.54 4.68
CA GLY A 162 20.97 -19.96 5.11
C GLY A 162 19.64 -20.45 5.69
N ASP A 163 18.66 -19.59 5.89
CA ASP A 163 17.43 -19.95 6.60
C ASP A 163 16.30 -20.52 5.73
N GLY A 164 16.55 -20.74 4.42
CA GLY A 164 15.56 -21.34 3.51
C GLY A 164 14.31 -20.47 3.28
N TYR A 165 14.41 -19.17 3.50
CA TYR A 165 13.29 -18.25 3.28
C TYR A 165 12.99 -18.03 1.80
N TYR A 166 11.73 -18.10 1.43
CA TYR A 166 11.23 -17.80 0.08
C TYR A 166 10.38 -16.53 0.13
N TYR A 167 10.96 -15.41 -0.23
CA TYR A 167 10.27 -14.12 -0.24
C TYR A 167 9.24 -14.07 -1.37
N LYS A 168 7.99 -13.93 -0.99
CA LYS A 168 6.84 -13.92 -1.91
C LYS A 168 6.54 -12.54 -2.45
N LYS A 169 6.86 -11.49 -1.68
CA LYS A 169 6.62 -10.11 -2.07
C LYS A 169 7.73 -9.22 -1.54
N ALA A 170 8.16 -8.28 -2.37
CA ALA A 170 9.06 -7.21 -1.97
C ALA A 170 8.62 -5.86 -2.54
N GLY A 171 9.10 -4.77 -1.95
CA GLY A 171 8.79 -3.44 -2.41
C GLY A 171 9.60 -2.35 -1.72
N VAL A 172 9.48 -1.16 -2.29
CA VAL A 172 10.04 0.08 -1.79
C VAL A 172 8.92 1.10 -1.63
N ILE A 173 8.94 1.84 -0.52
CA ILE A 173 8.03 2.95 -0.26
C ILE A 173 8.89 4.18 0.03
N VAL A 174 8.59 5.29 -0.61
CA VAL A 174 9.19 6.59 -0.29
C VAL A 174 8.15 7.48 0.36
N TRP A 175 8.57 8.21 1.40
CA TRP A 175 7.69 8.99 2.28
C TRP A 175 8.16 10.45 2.39
N GLY A 176 7.28 11.28 3.00
CA GLY A 176 7.58 12.69 3.24
C GLY A 176 7.82 13.42 1.93
N ILE A 177 6.89 13.22 0.98
CA ILE A 177 6.98 13.80 -0.35
C ILE A 177 6.69 15.30 -0.27
N CYS A 178 7.61 16.13 -0.77
CA CYS A 178 7.44 17.54 -0.95
C CYS A 178 7.90 17.99 -2.35
N ARG A 179 7.61 19.22 -2.72
CA ARG A 179 8.07 19.77 -4.02
C ARG A 179 9.58 19.91 -4.02
N ASP A 180 10.22 19.65 -5.17
CA ASP A 180 11.68 19.75 -5.34
C ASP A 180 12.23 21.16 -5.18
N ASN A 181 11.40 22.21 -5.38
CA ASN A 181 11.76 23.61 -5.14
C ASN A 181 11.61 24.05 -3.68
N ALA A 182 11.17 23.18 -2.77
CA ALA A 182 10.99 23.45 -1.35
C ALA A 182 12.08 22.81 -0.47
N ILE A 183 13.19 22.38 -1.08
CA ILE A 183 14.29 21.74 -0.36
C ILE A 183 15.14 22.80 0.33
N GLN A 184 15.27 22.68 1.65
CA GLN A 184 16.32 23.36 2.39
C GLN A 184 17.57 22.47 2.33
N GLY A 185 18.58 22.89 1.55
CA GLY A 185 19.88 22.23 1.51
C GLY A 185 20.57 22.26 2.86
N ASN A 186 21.37 21.25 3.14
CA ASN A 186 22.19 21.24 4.34
C ASN A 186 23.41 22.16 4.10
N LEU A 187 23.73 23.03 5.07
CA LEU A 187 24.81 24.04 4.95
C LEU A 187 26.22 23.39 4.79
N PHE A 188 26.32 22.08 4.98
CA PHE A 188 27.57 21.32 4.99
C PHE A 188 27.69 20.29 3.84
N ASP A 189 26.76 20.29 2.87
CA ASP A 189 26.91 19.46 1.65
C ASP A 189 27.86 20.18 0.67
N THR A 190 29.12 19.76 0.69
CA THR A 190 30.14 20.10 -0.32
C THR A 190 30.24 19.00 -1.36
#